data_b158d7fcfda615c0953da7cca5e76bd3
#
_entry.id   b158d7fcfda615c0953da7cca5e76bd3
#
_cell.length_a   1.000
_cell.length_b   1.000
_cell.length_c   1.000
_cell.angle_alpha   90.00
_cell.angle_beta   90.00
_cell.angle_gamma   90.00
#
_symmetry.space_group_name_H-M   'P 1'
#
loop_
_entity.id
_entity.type
_entity.pdbx_description
1 polymer ?
#
loop_
_entity_poly.entity_id
_entity_poly.type
_entity_poly.pdbx_seq_one_letter_code
_entity_poly.pdbx_strand_id
1 'polypeptide(L)'
;MTIGFEGRVAIVTGAGGGLGRQHALELGRRGAKVVVNDLGGSVDGSGGSATAAELVAQEIIAAGGEAIANGASVTDLASVQAMVDEVMAKWGRIDILVNNAGILRDKTFSKLELENWHAVIDVHLTGSLNATKCVWPIMVEQGYGRIVMTTSTSGLFGNFGQSNYGAAKLGLVGFMNTLRLEGAKYGVFTNSIAPIAATRMTEELPGFEDSAEKLAP
;
A
#
# COMPACT_ATOMS: atom_id res chain seq x y z
N MET A 1 11.12 -21.78 -11.86
CA MET A 1 9.81 -21.30 -12.34
C MET A 1 9.60 -19.90 -11.80
N THR A 2 9.36 -18.90 -12.64
CA THR A 2 9.00 -17.55 -12.21
C THR A 2 7.48 -17.51 -12.08
N ILE A 3 6.96 -17.01 -10.97
CA ILE A 3 5.50 -16.82 -10.79
C ILE A 3 5.07 -15.67 -11.70
N GLY A 4 4.15 -15.95 -12.64
CA GLY A 4 3.52 -14.95 -13.51
C GLY A 4 2.16 -14.50 -12.96
N PHE A 5 1.72 -13.31 -13.40
CA PHE A 5 0.43 -12.71 -13.03
C PHE A 5 -0.40 -12.34 -14.25
N GLU A 6 -0.19 -13.01 -15.39
CA GLU A 6 -0.93 -12.77 -16.63
C GLU A 6 -2.44 -12.89 -16.38
N GLY A 7 -3.18 -11.92 -16.86
CA GLY A 7 -4.63 -11.83 -16.68
C GLY A 7 -5.09 -11.42 -15.29
N ARG A 8 -4.18 -11.11 -14.36
CA ARG A 8 -4.49 -10.58 -13.03
C ARG A 8 -4.47 -9.07 -13.01
N VAL A 9 -5.30 -8.49 -12.15
CA VAL A 9 -5.37 -7.04 -11.90
C VAL A 9 -4.93 -6.75 -10.47
N ALA A 10 -3.98 -5.84 -10.34
CA ALA A 10 -3.39 -5.45 -9.07
C ALA A 10 -3.63 -3.96 -8.78
N ILE A 11 -4.02 -3.65 -7.55
CA ILE A 11 -4.04 -2.28 -7.01
C ILE A 11 -2.90 -2.17 -6.01
N VAL A 12 -2.03 -1.18 -6.18
CA VAL A 12 -0.95 -0.86 -5.23
C VAL A 12 -1.16 0.56 -4.73
N THR A 13 -1.40 0.74 -3.43
CA THR A 13 -1.57 2.06 -2.82
C THR A 13 -0.22 2.64 -2.37
N GLY A 14 -0.05 3.97 -2.47
CA GLY A 14 1.23 4.61 -2.20
C GLY A 14 2.31 4.17 -3.19
N ALA A 15 1.95 4.01 -4.47
CA ALA A 15 2.79 3.41 -5.49
C ALA A 15 3.58 4.42 -6.33
N GLY A 16 3.51 5.70 -6.04
CA GLY A 16 4.28 6.74 -6.73
C GLY A 16 5.78 6.75 -6.39
N GLY A 17 6.21 6.00 -5.38
CA GLY A 17 7.62 5.94 -4.97
C GLY A 17 7.95 4.78 -4.04
N GLY A 18 9.24 4.65 -3.68
CA GLY A 18 9.73 3.68 -2.70
C GLY A 18 9.27 2.24 -2.97
N LEU A 19 8.91 1.53 -1.90
CA LEU A 19 8.47 0.13 -1.98
C LEU A 19 7.22 -0.05 -2.85
N GLY A 20 6.24 0.86 -2.75
CA GLY A 20 5.02 0.77 -3.55
C GLY A 20 5.29 0.81 -5.04
N ARG A 21 6.22 1.70 -5.48
CA ARG A 21 6.68 1.74 -6.87
C ARG A 21 7.31 0.40 -7.29
N GLN A 22 8.19 -0.18 -6.48
CA GLN A 22 8.84 -1.45 -6.80
C GLN A 22 7.83 -2.60 -6.89
N HIS A 23 6.83 -2.64 -6.00
CA HIS A 23 5.74 -3.61 -6.09
C HIS A 23 4.95 -3.43 -7.40
N ALA A 24 4.62 -2.20 -7.78
CA ALA A 24 3.87 -1.92 -9.01
C ALA A 24 4.66 -2.34 -10.25
N LEU A 25 5.94 -1.97 -10.34
CA LEU A 25 6.82 -2.34 -11.43
C LEU A 25 6.99 -3.85 -11.56
N GLU A 26 7.24 -4.56 -10.45
CA GLU A 26 7.46 -6.00 -10.48
C GLU A 26 6.17 -6.77 -10.83
N LEU A 27 5.01 -6.33 -10.33
CA LEU A 27 3.72 -6.92 -10.73
C LEU A 27 3.46 -6.72 -12.22
N GLY A 28 3.72 -5.52 -12.76
CA GLY A 28 3.61 -5.22 -14.19
C GLY A 28 4.58 -6.05 -15.04
N ARG A 29 5.84 -6.15 -14.63
CA ARG A 29 6.87 -6.97 -15.29
C ARG A 29 6.49 -8.46 -15.36
N ARG A 30 5.71 -8.93 -14.38
CA ARG A 30 5.18 -10.32 -14.32
C ARG A 30 3.83 -10.50 -14.99
N GLY A 31 3.34 -9.51 -15.74
CA GLY A 31 2.14 -9.61 -16.55
C GLY A 31 0.83 -9.20 -15.87
N ALA A 32 0.87 -8.64 -14.65
CA ALA A 32 -0.32 -8.04 -14.06
C ALA A 32 -0.68 -6.72 -14.76
N LYS A 33 -1.98 -6.42 -14.85
CA LYS A 33 -2.48 -5.07 -15.09
C LYS A 33 -2.46 -4.30 -13.78
N VAL A 34 -1.86 -3.12 -13.73
CA VAL A 34 -1.56 -2.44 -12.46
C VAL A 34 -2.27 -1.11 -12.34
N VAL A 35 -2.96 -0.91 -11.22
CA VAL A 35 -3.39 0.41 -10.76
C VAL A 35 -2.30 0.95 -9.85
N VAL A 36 -1.65 2.01 -10.30
CA VAL A 36 -0.68 2.77 -9.52
C VAL A 36 -1.45 3.87 -8.79
N ASN A 37 -1.83 3.62 -7.55
CA ASN A 37 -2.54 4.61 -6.74
C ASN A 37 -1.55 5.39 -5.86
N ASP A 38 -1.55 6.70 -5.99
CA ASP A 38 -0.77 7.61 -5.13
C ASP A 38 -1.41 9.00 -5.13
N LEU A 39 -1.62 9.56 -3.95
CA LEU A 39 -2.10 10.95 -3.79
C LEU A 39 -1.02 11.98 -4.19
N GLY A 40 0.25 11.56 -4.24
CA GLY A 40 1.39 12.41 -4.58
C GLY A 40 1.81 13.37 -3.46
N GLY A 41 1.45 13.07 -2.23
CA GLY A 41 1.85 13.83 -1.05
C GLY A 41 3.32 13.62 -0.64
N SER A 42 3.80 14.52 0.22
CA SER A 42 5.09 14.37 0.90
C SER A 42 5.04 13.28 1.99
N VAL A 43 6.18 13.00 2.62
CA VAL A 43 6.31 11.93 3.65
C VAL A 43 5.37 12.16 4.84
N ASP A 44 5.10 13.41 5.21
CA ASP A 44 4.19 13.79 6.31
C ASP A 44 2.70 13.80 5.90
N GLY A 45 2.39 13.52 4.63
CA GLY A 45 1.04 13.50 4.07
C GLY A 45 0.54 14.85 3.58
N SER A 46 1.38 15.89 3.52
CA SER A 46 1.00 17.19 2.98
C SER A 46 1.11 17.24 1.45
N GLY A 47 0.30 18.11 0.82
CA GLY A 47 0.28 18.27 -0.64
C GLY A 47 -0.42 17.12 -1.36
N GLY A 48 -0.33 17.13 -2.69
CA GLY A 48 -0.85 16.07 -3.55
C GLY A 48 -0.66 16.41 -5.03
N SER A 49 -0.23 15.42 -5.81
CA SER A 49 -0.13 15.51 -7.26
C SER A 49 -0.15 14.09 -7.84
N ALA A 50 -1.04 13.81 -8.77
CA ALA A 50 -1.10 12.50 -9.45
C ALA A 50 0.16 12.19 -10.30
N THR A 51 1.04 13.17 -10.51
CA THR A 51 2.23 13.06 -11.38
C THR A 51 3.14 11.87 -11.01
N ALA A 52 3.33 11.58 -9.71
CA ALA A 52 4.16 10.45 -9.29
C ALA A 52 3.56 9.10 -9.72
N ALA A 53 2.24 8.93 -9.57
CA ALA A 53 1.53 7.74 -10.04
C ALA A 53 1.58 7.63 -11.58
N GLU A 54 1.42 8.74 -12.30
CA GLU A 54 1.49 8.78 -13.75
C GLU A 54 2.85 8.34 -14.28
N LEU A 55 3.94 8.82 -13.68
CA LEU A 55 5.30 8.44 -14.08
C LEU A 55 5.53 6.93 -13.92
N VAL A 56 5.12 6.34 -12.81
CA VAL A 56 5.26 4.89 -12.59
C VAL A 56 4.37 4.08 -13.55
N ALA A 57 3.15 4.54 -13.80
CA ALA A 57 2.27 3.89 -14.78
C ALA A 57 2.87 3.93 -16.20
N GLN A 58 3.43 5.08 -16.60
CA GLN A 58 4.13 5.21 -17.90
C GLN A 58 5.35 4.29 -17.99
N GLU A 59 6.10 4.12 -16.90
CA GLU A 59 7.24 3.21 -16.86
C GLU A 59 6.83 1.76 -17.06
N ILE A 60 5.73 1.31 -16.43
CA ILE A 60 5.16 -0.02 -16.66
C ILE A 60 4.74 -0.20 -18.12
N ILE A 61 4.07 0.81 -18.70
CA ILE A 61 3.61 0.76 -20.08
C ILE A 61 4.80 0.74 -21.05
N ALA A 62 5.83 1.56 -20.80
CA ALA A 62 7.04 1.57 -21.63
C ALA A 62 7.81 0.23 -21.59
N ALA A 63 7.70 -0.50 -20.49
CA ALA A 63 8.24 -1.86 -20.35
C ALA A 63 7.36 -2.96 -21.00
N GLY A 64 6.25 -2.58 -21.67
CA GLY A 64 5.32 -3.51 -22.33
C GLY A 64 4.19 -4.05 -21.46
N GLY A 65 4.03 -3.53 -20.23
CA GLY A 65 2.93 -3.87 -19.34
C GLY A 65 1.68 -3.01 -19.56
N GLU A 66 0.65 -3.24 -18.75
CA GLU A 66 -0.60 -2.47 -18.76
C GLU A 66 -0.81 -1.82 -17.38
N ALA A 67 -0.95 -0.50 -17.33
CA ALA A 67 -1.16 0.22 -16.09
C ALA A 67 -2.05 1.45 -16.26
N ILE A 68 -2.65 1.90 -15.15
CA ILE A 68 -3.30 3.20 -15.01
C ILE A 68 -2.82 3.87 -13.72
N ALA A 69 -2.74 5.20 -13.75
CA ALA A 69 -2.51 6.02 -12.57
C ALA A 69 -3.85 6.40 -11.93
N ASN A 70 -3.88 6.49 -10.62
CA ASN A 70 -5.06 6.93 -9.88
C ASN A 70 -4.63 7.76 -8.66
N GLY A 71 -5.29 8.91 -8.45
CA GLY A 71 -4.97 9.87 -7.38
C GLY A 71 -5.91 9.79 -6.15
N ALA A 72 -6.69 8.72 -5.99
CA ALA A 72 -7.60 8.58 -4.86
C ALA A 72 -6.88 8.61 -3.51
N SER A 73 -7.42 9.38 -2.56
CA SER A 73 -6.97 9.31 -1.17
C SER A 73 -7.51 8.05 -0.52
N VAL A 74 -6.63 7.23 0.08
CA VAL A 74 -7.04 6.02 0.81
C VAL A 74 -7.90 6.35 2.05
N THR A 75 -7.82 7.57 2.56
CA THR A 75 -8.61 8.01 3.72
C THR A 75 -10.05 8.37 3.35
N ASP A 76 -10.34 8.56 2.07
CA ASP A 76 -11.68 8.86 1.56
C ASP A 76 -12.29 7.61 0.91
N LEU A 77 -13.24 6.99 1.60
CA LEU A 77 -13.91 5.79 1.13
C LEU A 77 -14.60 5.97 -0.23
N ALA A 78 -15.18 7.16 -0.49
CA ALA A 78 -15.86 7.43 -1.76
C ALA A 78 -14.85 7.50 -2.92
N SER A 79 -13.70 8.13 -2.73
CA SER A 79 -12.62 8.16 -3.72
C SER A 79 -12.04 6.76 -3.99
N VAL A 80 -11.88 5.94 -2.95
CA VAL A 80 -11.44 4.55 -3.10
C VAL A 80 -12.48 3.71 -3.85
N GLN A 81 -13.77 3.88 -3.56
CA GLN A 81 -14.83 3.18 -4.29
C GLN A 81 -14.84 3.59 -5.77
N ALA A 82 -14.70 4.88 -6.07
CA ALA A 82 -14.63 5.36 -7.46
C ALA A 82 -13.43 4.76 -8.22
N MET A 83 -12.28 4.63 -7.57
CA MET A 83 -11.11 3.92 -8.13
C MET A 83 -11.46 2.46 -8.44
N VAL A 84 -12.08 1.75 -7.52
CA VAL A 84 -12.48 0.35 -7.70
C VAL A 84 -13.48 0.20 -8.85
N ASP A 85 -14.46 1.10 -8.95
CA ASP A 85 -15.46 1.10 -10.03
C ASP A 85 -14.81 1.35 -11.40
N GLU A 86 -13.83 2.26 -11.48
CA GLU A 86 -13.02 2.49 -12.69
C GLU A 86 -12.28 1.22 -13.13
N VAL A 87 -11.64 0.54 -12.18
CA VAL A 87 -10.89 -0.70 -12.42
C VAL A 87 -11.82 -1.81 -12.91
N MET A 88 -12.98 -1.96 -12.29
CA MET A 88 -13.98 -2.95 -12.69
C MET A 88 -14.57 -2.65 -14.07
N ALA A 89 -14.85 -1.39 -14.38
CA ALA A 89 -15.31 -0.98 -15.70
C ALA A 89 -14.27 -1.27 -16.79
N LYS A 90 -12.97 -1.10 -16.47
CA LYS A 90 -11.88 -1.27 -17.44
C LYS A 90 -11.49 -2.75 -17.65
N TRP A 91 -11.38 -3.52 -16.57
CA TRP A 91 -10.78 -4.86 -16.61
C TRP A 91 -11.68 -5.98 -16.06
N GLY A 92 -12.80 -5.65 -15.43
CA GLY A 92 -13.81 -6.60 -14.97
C GLY A 92 -13.39 -7.48 -13.79
N ARG A 93 -12.25 -7.21 -13.17
CA ARG A 93 -11.73 -7.99 -12.04
C ARG A 93 -10.72 -7.24 -11.19
N ILE A 94 -10.52 -7.69 -9.96
CA ILE A 94 -9.45 -7.25 -9.05
C ILE A 94 -8.94 -8.48 -8.30
N ASP A 95 -7.67 -8.81 -8.46
CA ASP A 95 -7.06 -10.03 -7.93
C ASP A 95 -6.10 -9.79 -6.77
N ILE A 96 -5.40 -8.67 -6.80
CA ILE A 96 -4.32 -8.33 -5.89
C ILE A 96 -4.54 -6.92 -5.34
N LEU A 97 -4.43 -6.79 -4.01
CA LEU A 97 -4.38 -5.49 -3.33
C LEU A 97 -3.11 -5.43 -2.48
N VAL A 98 -2.27 -4.43 -2.71
CA VAL A 98 -1.13 -4.12 -1.84
C VAL A 98 -1.44 -2.82 -1.08
N ASN A 99 -1.80 -2.95 0.19
CA ASN A 99 -1.97 -1.83 1.11
C ASN A 99 -0.59 -1.36 1.57
N ASN A 100 -0.05 -0.36 0.87
CA ASN A 100 1.29 0.16 1.12
C ASN A 100 1.28 1.67 1.44
N ALA A 101 0.23 2.42 1.10
CA ALA A 101 0.14 3.85 1.41
C ALA A 101 0.45 4.14 2.88
N GLY A 102 1.21 5.19 3.12
CA GLY A 102 1.63 5.54 4.46
C GLY A 102 2.32 6.90 4.55
N ILE A 103 2.30 7.46 5.74
CA ILE A 103 2.95 8.73 6.11
C ILE A 103 3.69 8.56 7.44
N LEU A 104 4.62 9.48 7.74
CA LEU A 104 5.30 9.57 9.02
C LEU A 104 5.03 10.93 9.66
N ARG A 105 4.62 10.92 10.92
CA ARG A 105 4.51 12.09 11.79
C ARG A 105 5.05 11.74 13.17
N ASP A 106 6.36 11.47 13.18
CA ASP A 106 7.07 10.96 14.35
C ASP A 106 7.27 12.05 15.41
N LYS A 107 6.85 11.76 16.62
CA LYS A 107 7.05 12.61 17.80
C LYS A 107 7.16 11.74 19.04
N THR A 108 8.00 12.15 20.01
CA THR A 108 7.96 11.51 21.34
C THR A 108 6.55 11.61 21.90
N PHE A 109 6.12 10.61 22.67
CA PHE A 109 4.75 10.51 23.18
C PHE A 109 4.30 11.77 23.92
N SER A 110 5.19 12.38 24.70
CA SER A 110 4.90 13.63 25.42
C SER A 110 4.67 14.87 24.52
N LYS A 111 5.11 14.81 23.25
CA LYS A 111 4.97 15.89 22.26
C LYS A 111 4.05 15.52 21.11
N LEU A 112 3.46 14.34 21.16
CA LEU A 112 2.56 13.86 20.10
C LEU A 112 1.21 14.60 20.21
N GLU A 113 0.86 15.33 19.17
CA GLU A 113 -0.45 15.95 19.01
C GLU A 113 -1.46 14.94 18.46
N LEU A 114 -2.72 15.02 18.91
CA LEU A 114 -3.78 14.10 18.47
C LEU A 114 -4.02 14.17 16.95
N GLU A 115 -3.81 15.32 16.33
CA GLU A 115 -3.88 15.45 14.88
C GLU A 115 -2.88 14.53 14.16
N ASN A 116 -1.63 14.48 14.65
CA ASN A 116 -0.60 13.60 14.09
C ASN A 116 -0.90 12.12 14.36
N TRP A 117 -1.52 11.80 15.51
CA TRP A 117 -2.02 10.46 15.78
C TRP A 117 -3.09 10.05 14.77
N HIS A 118 -4.14 10.85 14.64
CA HIS A 118 -5.26 10.54 13.74
C HIS A 118 -4.81 10.45 12.29
N ALA A 119 -4.00 11.39 11.81
CA ALA A 119 -3.52 11.36 10.43
C ALA A 119 -2.77 10.05 10.09
N VAL A 120 -1.91 9.56 10.99
CA VAL A 120 -1.18 8.29 10.79
C VAL A 120 -2.13 7.09 10.85
N ILE A 121 -3.03 7.03 11.84
CA ILE A 121 -4.03 5.96 11.93
C ILE A 121 -4.92 5.95 10.69
N ASP A 122 -5.38 7.12 10.24
CA ASP A 122 -6.30 7.24 9.11
C ASP A 122 -5.67 6.76 7.80
N VAL A 123 -4.42 7.14 7.52
CA VAL A 123 -3.76 6.69 6.30
C VAL A 123 -3.43 5.20 6.35
N HIS A 124 -2.77 4.74 7.42
CA HIS A 124 -2.25 3.37 7.48
C HIS A 124 -3.33 2.32 7.76
N LEU A 125 -4.15 2.54 8.78
CA LEU A 125 -5.11 1.53 9.25
C LEU A 125 -6.48 1.71 8.59
N THR A 126 -7.07 2.90 8.69
CA THR A 126 -8.37 3.20 8.07
C THR A 126 -8.29 3.16 6.55
N GLY A 127 -7.20 3.68 5.95
CA GLY A 127 -7.00 3.62 4.50
C GLY A 127 -6.86 2.19 3.98
N SER A 128 -6.17 1.33 4.71
CA SER A 128 -6.10 -0.11 4.38
C SER A 128 -7.45 -0.81 4.54
N LEU A 129 -8.23 -0.43 5.56
CA LEU A 129 -9.62 -0.90 5.72
C LEU A 129 -10.46 -0.48 4.53
N ASN A 130 -10.43 0.80 4.12
CA ASN A 130 -11.23 1.33 3.01
C ASN A 130 -10.93 0.58 1.71
N ALA A 131 -9.65 0.48 1.33
CA ALA A 131 -9.25 -0.22 0.12
C ALA A 131 -9.66 -1.71 0.16
N THR A 132 -9.42 -2.38 1.27
CA THR A 132 -9.80 -3.78 1.44
C THR A 132 -11.32 -3.97 1.38
N LYS A 133 -12.09 -3.09 2.02
CA LYS A 133 -13.56 -3.17 2.05
C LYS A 133 -14.17 -3.03 0.65
N CYS A 134 -13.62 -2.15 -0.19
CA CYS A 134 -14.11 -1.97 -1.56
C CYS A 134 -13.80 -3.16 -2.48
N VAL A 135 -12.62 -3.80 -2.33
CA VAL A 135 -12.25 -4.95 -3.18
C VAL A 135 -12.75 -6.29 -2.67
N TRP A 136 -13.04 -6.41 -1.37
CA TRP A 136 -13.40 -7.67 -0.72
C TRP A 136 -14.59 -8.39 -1.36
N PRO A 137 -15.76 -7.74 -1.60
CA PRO A 137 -16.89 -8.41 -2.21
C PRO A 137 -16.58 -8.94 -3.62
N ILE A 138 -15.79 -8.19 -4.38
CA ILE A 138 -15.35 -8.58 -5.73
C ILE A 138 -14.48 -9.84 -5.66
N MET A 139 -13.48 -9.86 -4.76
CA MET A 139 -12.59 -11.00 -4.57
C MET A 139 -13.35 -12.25 -4.08
N VAL A 140 -14.34 -12.07 -3.20
CA VAL A 140 -15.22 -13.16 -2.71
C VAL A 140 -16.04 -13.73 -3.87
N GLU A 141 -16.66 -12.89 -4.68
CA GLU A 141 -17.44 -13.32 -5.85
C GLU A 141 -16.58 -14.04 -6.90
N GLN A 142 -15.35 -13.55 -7.12
CA GLN A 142 -14.38 -14.17 -8.02
C GLN A 142 -13.84 -15.53 -7.52
N GLY A 143 -13.99 -15.84 -6.22
CA GLY A 143 -13.35 -17.00 -5.60
C GLY A 143 -11.82 -16.89 -5.54
N TYR A 144 -11.28 -15.68 -5.64
CA TYR A 144 -9.85 -15.41 -5.65
C TYR A 144 -9.53 -13.99 -5.19
N GLY A 145 -8.58 -13.86 -4.26
CA GLY A 145 -8.02 -12.59 -3.83
C GLY A 145 -6.68 -12.78 -3.12
N ARG A 146 -5.78 -11.82 -3.28
CA ARG A 146 -4.49 -11.75 -2.59
C ARG A 146 -4.31 -10.35 -2.04
N ILE A 147 -4.32 -10.23 -0.72
CA ILE A 147 -4.22 -8.95 -0.02
C ILE A 147 -2.92 -8.95 0.78
N VAL A 148 -2.14 -7.90 0.63
CA VAL A 148 -0.90 -7.68 1.38
C VAL A 148 -1.05 -6.42 2.21
N MET A 149 -0.76 -6.53 3.52
CA MET A 149 -0.69 -5.42 4.46
C MET A 149 0.77 -5.08 4.73
N THR A 150 1.18 -3.85 4.44
CA THR A 150 2.54 -3.39 4.76
C THR A 150 2.60 -2.96 6.22
N THR A 151 3.05 -3.86 7.09
CA THR A 151 3.35 -3.59 8.49
C THR A 151 4.79 -3.07 8.66
N SER A 152 5.33 -3.14 9.86
CA SER A 152 6.70 -2.68 10.18
C SER A 152 7.23 -3.39 11.43
N THR A 153 8.55 -3.50 11.51
CA THR A 153 9.25 -3.88 12.75
C THR A 153 8.92 -2.93 13.90
N SER A 154 8.68 -1.64 13.61
CA SER A 154 8.20 -0.66 14.60
C SER A 154 6.86 -1.03 15.22
N GLY A 155 5.96 -1.67 14.47
CA GLY A 155 4.70 -2.20 15.00
C GLY A 155 4.90 -3.45 15.86
N LEU A 156 5.86 -4.30 15.52
CA LEU A 156 6.09 -5.57 16.19
C LEU A 156 6.91 -5.43 17.47
N PHE A 157 7.91 -4.55 17.47
CA PHE A 157 8.90 -4.41 18.54
C PHE A 157 8.94 -3.02 19.17
N GLY A 158 8.24 -2.05 18.59
CA GLY A 158 8.29 -0.65 18.98
C GLY A 158 9.47 0.09 18.37
N ASN A 159 9.32 1.42 18.26
CA ASN A 159 10.39 2.33 17.91
C ASN A 159 10.16 3.69 18.60
N PHE A 160 11.26 4.32 19.02
CA PHE A 160 11.20 5.61 19.72
C PHE A 160 10.54 6.68 18.84
N GLY A 161 9.58 7.42 19.39
CA GLY A 161 8.90 8.49 18.67
C GLY A 161 7.77 8.04 17.71
N GLN A 162 7.48 6.75 17.62
CA GLN A 162 6.53 6.18 16.66
C GLN A 162 5.32 5.50 17.33
N SER A 163 4.78 6.07 18.39
CA SER A 163 3.61 5.48 19.07
C SER A 163 2.37 5.39 18.19
N ASN A 164 2.11 6.40 17.33
CA ASN A 164 1.04 6.40 16.33
C ASN A 164 1.30 5.36 15.22
N TYR A 165 2.49 5.41 14.63
CA TYR A 165 2.90 4.52 13.55
C TYR A 165 2.96 3.05 14.01
N GLY A 166 3.57 2.78 15.16
CA GLY A 166 3.63 1.45 15.74
C GLY A 166 2.25 0.86 16.01
N ALA A 167 1.33 1.66 16.59
CA ALA A 167 -0.06 1.25 16.80
C ALA A 167 -0.77 0.91 15.49
N ALA A 168 -0.66 1.77 14.46
CA ALA A 168 -1.25 1.53 13.16
C ALA A 168 -0.71 0.24 12.51
N LYS A 169 0.61 0.06 12.52
CA LYS A 169 1.28 -1.08 11.86
C LYS A 169 1.01 -2.42 12.57
N LEU A 170 0.90 -2.44 13.90
CA LEU A 170 0.46 -3.63 14.62
C LEU A 170 -1.05 -3.88 14.43
N GLY A 171 -1.85 -2.84 14.35
CA GLY A 171 -3.27 -2.92 14.00
C GLY A 171 -3.51 -3.65 12.67
N LEU A 172 -2.66 -3.41 11.66
CA LEU A 172 -2.71 -4.13 10.38
C LEU A 172 -2.46 -5.63 10.53
N VAL A 173 -1.60 -6.05 11.46
CA VAL A 173 -1.36 -7.48 11.74
C VAL A 173 -2.63 -8.12 12.34
N GLY A 174 -3.27 -7.44 13.29
CA GLY A 174 -4.56 -7.90 13.86
C GLY A 174 -5.65 -7.99 12.79
N PHE A 175 -5.76 -6.98 11.94
CA PHE A 175 -6.68 -6.94 10.82
C PHE A 175 -6.44 -8.10 9.84
N MET A 176 -5.20 -8.29 9.40
CA MET A 176 -4.80 -9.41 8.55
C MET A 176 -5.14 -10.76 9.17
N ASN A 177 -4.87 -10.95 10.47
CA ASN A 177 -5.14 -12.20 11.18
C ASN A 177 -6.62 -12.59 11.14
N THR A 178 -7.53 -11.62 11.21
CA THR A 178 -8.98 -11.86 11.10
C THR A 178 -9.37 -12.15 9.65
N LEU A 179 -8.94 -11.32 8.71
CA LEU A 179 -9.30 -11.46 7.30
C LEU A 179 -8.83 -12.77 6.68
N ARG A 180 -7.66 -13.30 7.07
CA ARG A 180 -7.18 -14.58 6.58
C ARG A 180 -8.08 -15.75 6.97
N LEU A 181 -8.76 -15.66 8.13
CA LEU A 181 -9.71 -16.68 8.58
C LEU A 181 -11.05 -16.55 7.83
N GLU A 182 -11.55 -15.32 7.69
CA GLU A 182 -12.81 -15.05 7.01
C GLU A 182 -12.73 -15.33 5.50
N GLY A 183 -11.58 -15.00 4.88
CA GLY A 183 -11.37 -15.12 3.43
C GLY A 183 -11.07 -16.54 2.95
N ALA A 184 -10.54 -17.41 3.80
CA ALA A 184 -10.02 -18.72 3.42
C ALA A 184 -11.03 -19.56 2.61
N LYS A 185 -12.29 -19.61 3.03
CA LYS A 185 -13.36 -20.36 2.36
C LYS A 185 -13.74 -19.78 0.98
N TYR A 186 -13.36 -18.56 0.70
CA TYR A 186 -13.62 -17.86 -0.58
C TYR A 186 -12.37 -17.79 -1.48
N GLY A 187 -11.26 -18.42 -1.10
CA GLY A 187 -10.01 -18.30 -1.85
C GLY A 187 -9.33 -16.94 -1.74
N VAL A 188 -9.75 -16.10 -0.77
CA VAL A 188 -9.16 -14.79 -0.49
C VAL A 188 -8.14 -14.95 0.64
N PHE A 189 -6.87 -14.70 0.32
CA PHE A 189 -5.78 -14.83 1.29
C PHE A 189 -5.16 -13.48 1.59
N THR A 190 -5.05 -13.18 2.90
CA THR A 190 -4.44 -11.95 3.40
C THR A 190 -3.15 -12.27 4.16
N ASN A 191 -2.08 -11.58 3.81
CA ASN A 191 -0.77 -11.69 4.45
C ASN A 191 -0.25 -10.30 4.83
N SER A 192 0.76 -10.24 5.69
CA SER A 192 1.49 -9.02 5.99
C SER A 192 2.98 -9.17 5.73
N ILE A 193 3.61 -8.06 5.35
CA ILE A 193 5.05 -7.93 5.20
C ILE A 193 5.55 -6.83 6.13
N ALA A 194 6.73 -7.01 6.71
CA ALA A 194 7.43 -6.00 7.51
C ALA A 194 8.78 -5.70 6.84
N PRO A 195 8.78 -4.90 5.77
CA PRO A 195 9.98 -4.65 4.98
C PRO A 195 10.98 -3.75 5.73
N ILE A 196 12.26 -3.91 5.39
CA ILE A 196 13.33 -2.97 5.71
C ILE A 196 13.94 -2.54 4.38
N ALA A 197 13.83 -1.26 4.04
CA ALA A 197 14.38 -0.71 2.81
C ALA A 197 14.79 0.75 2.99
N ALA A 198 15.82 1.17 2.25
CA ALA A 198 16.19 2.58 2.14
C ALA A 198 15.19 3.28 1.22
N THR A 199 14.35 4.12 1.79
CA THR A 199 13.34 4.91 1.09
C THR A 199 13.31 6.31 1.68
N ARG A 200 12.58 7.23 1.05
CA ARG A 200 12.34 8.59 1.63
C ARG A 200 11.88 8.56 3.10
N MET A 201 11.25 7.49 3.54
CA MET A 201 10.79 7.32 4.93
C MET A 201 11.91 6.90 5.89
N THR A 202 13.02 6.39 5.39
CA THR A 202 14.10 5.80 6.19
C THR A 202 15.44 6.50 6.04
N GLU A 203 15.60 7.35 5.02
CA GLU A 203 16.85 8.07 4.73
C GLU A 203 17.33 8.96 5.89
N GLU A 204 16.40 9.51 6.68
CA GLU A 204 16.71 10.37 7.82
C GLU A 204 16.90 9.59 9.14
N LEU A 205 16.78 8.26 9.13
CA LEU A 205 16.94 7.45 10.33
C LEU A 205 18.43 7.19 10.62
N PRO A 206 18.90 7.41 11.87
CA PRO A 206 20.27 7.12 12.26
C PRO A 206 20.66 5.67 11.96
N GLY A 207 21.80 5.48 11.28
CA GLY A 207 22.32 4.15 10.91
C GLY A 207 21.86 3.61 9.56
N PHE A 208 21.02 4.32 8.82
CA PHE A 208 20.66 3.96 7.45
C PHE A 208 21.59 4.56 6.38
N GLU A 209 22.37 5.58 6.73
CA GLU A 209 23.28 6.31 5.82
C GLU A 209 24.28 5.37 5.13
N ASP A 210 24.84 4.40 5.86
CA ASP A 210 25.82 3.42 5.33
C ASP A 210 25.17 2.20 4.66
N SER A 211 23.85 2.11 4.67
CA SER A 211 23.12 0.92 4.23
C SER A 211 22.25 1.16 3.00
N ALA A 212 22.20 2.39 2.49
CA ALA A 212 21.30 2.79 1.40
C ALA A 212 21.46 1.92 0.14
N GLU A 213 22.69 1.58 -0.27
CA GLU A 213 22.96 0.70 -1.41
C GLU A 213 22.51 -0.76 -1.17
N LYS A 214 22.65 -1.26 0.07
CA LYS A 214 22.33 -2.65 0.43
C LYS A 214 20.85 -2.88 0.70
N LEU A 215 20.12 -1.81 0.98
CA LEU A 215 18.71 -1.81 1.36
C LEU A 215 17.83 -1.08 0.34
N ALA A 216 18.32 -0.89 -0.90
CA ALA A 216 17.50 -0.32 -1.98
C ALA A 216 16.19 -1.11 -2.13
N PRO A 217 15.05 -0.41 -2.31
CA PRO A 217 13.72 -1.04 -2.42
C PRO A 217 13.57 -1.91 -3.67
#